data_6951025d9afd1c600c4e8ca905759670
#
_entry.id   6951025d9afd1c600c4e8ca905759670
#
_cell.length_a   1.000
_cell.length_b   1.000
_cell.length_c   1.000
_cell.angle_alpha   90.00
_cell.angle_beta   90.00
_cell.angle_gamma   90.00
#
_symmetry.space_group_name_H-M   'P 1'
#
loop_
_entity.id
_entity.type
_entity.pdbx_description
1 polymer ?
#
loop_
_entity_poly.entity_id
_entity_poly.type
_entity_poly.pdbx_seq_one_letter_code
_entity_poly.pdbx_strand_id
1 'polypeptide(L)'
;MNTFRSLFFALGAIVSLFSTSSVANAQNSLSPELSSKIDKIAADTLASSGVPSASVVVVKDGQIAYLKAYGTARLETNTPATPAMRYSIGSISKQFTAAAILLLQEQGKLSLDDKVSKYVPDLTRANEVTIRQLLSHTSGYQDYWPQDYVMPMMLKPVTSQKILDGWARKQLDFDPGTKWQYSNTNYVIAGVIVEKVSGMGLMPFLQKNVFTPLGMTSVSNTDQAKLGETDPTGYLRYALGPLRPAPKEGPGWLFAAGELAMPAQDLAKWDISIIDQKLLKASSYAQFGTDTLLKNGLSTRYGLGVSVNRQDGHRALSHGGEVSGFTSQNIVFPDERAAVVVLTNQDAASAAGDIADHIAAFLFDTTDPATPAKLEQAKKIFDGLQHGTVDRSLFTDNANAYFSDQALKDFALGLAPLGTPQSFVQVQQGLRGGMTLRVYIINFGGKALRAWTYELPDGKLEQYQIAPQN
;
A
#
# COMPACT_ATOMS: atom_id res chain seq x y z
N MET A 1 -22.42 -90.79 0.14
CA MET A 1 -23.56 -89.99 -0.34
C MET A 1 -23.29 -88.56 0.13
N ASN A 2 -22.74 -87.75 -0.75
CA ASN A 2 -22.17 -86.42 -0.49
C ASN A 2 -23.13 -85.35 -1.01
N THR A 3 -23.52 -84.44 -0.16
CA THR A 3 -24.26 -83.24 -0.56
C THR A 3 -23.37 -82.02 -0.40
N PHE A 4 -22.99 -81.43 -1.58
CA PHE A 4 -22.31 -80.16 -1.68
C PHE A 4 -23.31 -79.03 -1.40
N ARG A 5 -22.95 -78.10 -0.47
CA ARG A 5 -23.58 -76.82 -0.31
C ARG A 5 -22.70 -75.73 -0.93
N SER A 6 -23.19 -75.09 -1.95
CA SER A 6 -22.54 -73.93 -2.60
C SER A 6 -22.78 -72.64 -1.74
N LEU A 7 -21.71 -71.97 -1.39
CA LEU A 7 -21.75 -70.62 -0.74
C LEU A 7 -21.62 -69.59 -1.86
N PHE A 8 -22.63 -68.71 -2.02
CA PHE A 8 -22.54 -67.50 -2.85
C PHE A 8 -21.88 -66.37 -2.04
N PHE A 9 -20.73 -65.89 -2.48
CA PHE A 9 -20.12 -64.61 -2.03
C PHE A 9 -20.69 -63.48 -2.86
N ALA A 10 -21.41 -62.57 -2.22
CA ALA A 10 -21.83 -61.29 -2.79
C ALA A 10 -20.67 -60.31 -2.64
N LEU A 11 -20.10 -59.89 -3.75
CA LEU A 11 -19.11 -58.81 -3.81
C LEU A 11 -19.83 -57.47 -3.77
N GLY A 12 -19.82 -56.79 -2.62
CA GLY A 12 -20.28 -55.42 -2.46
C GLY A 12 -19.25 -54.45 -3.04
N ALA A 13 -19.56 -53.79 -4.16
CA ALA A 13 -18.76 -52.68 -4.68
C ALA A 13 -18.95 -51.44 -3.81
N ILE A 14 -17.89 -51.06 -3.06
CA ILE A 14 -17.83 -49.77 -2.39
C ILE A 14 -17.44 -48.73 -3.43
N VAL A 15 -18.43 -47.92 -3.85
CA VAL A 15 -18.18 -46.72 -4.67
C VAL A 15 -17.67 -45.62 -3.72
N SER A 16 -16.37 -45.41 -3.70
CA SER A 16 -15.76 -44.28 -3.02
C SER A 16 -16.05 -43.00 -3.82
N LEU A 17 -16.98 -42.18 -3.35
CA LEU A 17 -17.18 -40.83 -3.81
C LEU A 17 -15.97 -39.98 -3.40
N PHE A 18 -15.03 -39.83 -4.32
CA PHE A 18 -14.03 -38.76 -4.21
C PHE A 18 -14.72 -37.41 -4.39
N SER A 19 -15.00 -36.74 -3.29
CA SER A 19 -15.36 -35.31 -3.31
C SER A 19 -14.13 -34.54 -3.78
N THR A 20 -14.09 -34.20 -5.07
CA THR A 20 -13.17 -33.20 -5.58
C THR A 20 -13.56 -31.85 -4.97
N SER A 21 -12.87 -31.49 -3.90
CA SER A 21 -12.89 -30.10 -3.41
C SER A 21 -12.35 -29.21 -4.55
N SER A 22 -13.26 -28.63 -5.31
CA SER A 22 -12.92 -27.53 -6.21
C SER A 22 -12.30 -26.43 -5.35
N VAL A 23 -10.99 -26.22 -5.54
CA VAL A 23 -10.34 -25.00 -5.10
C VAL A 23 -11.08 -23.89 -5.84
N ALA A 24 -12.02 -23.24 -5.14
CA ALA A 24 -12.66 -22.04 -5.65
C ALA A 24 -11.52 -21.05 -5.92
N ASN A 25 -11.24 -20.78 -7.20
CA ASN A 25 -10.46 -19.61 -7.57
C ASN A 25 -11.10 -18.43 -6.84
N ALA A 26 -10.31 -17.68 -6.08
CA ALA A 26 -10.74 -16.44 -5.48
C ALA A 26 -11.21 -15.52 -6.62
N GLN A 27 -12.48 -15.60 -6.92
CA GLN A 27 -13.15 -14.79 -7.92
C GLN A 27 -13.22 -13.39 -7.33
N ASN A 28 -12.79 -12.37 -8.08
CA ASN A 28 -12.86 -10.98 -7.68
C ASN A 28 -14.23 -10.70 -7.04
N SER A 29 -14.24 -10.48 -5.72
CA SER A 29 -15.47 -10.22 -4.97
C SER A 29 -15.87 -8.74 -4.97
N LEU A 30 -15.05 -7.88 -5.61
CA LEU A 30 -15.41 -6.49 -5.86
C LEU A 30 -16.50 -6.40 -6.93
N SER A 31 -17.33 -5.36 -6.83
CA SER A 31 -18.30 -5.08 -7.88
C SER A 31 -17.60 -4.88 -9.25
N PRO A 32 -18.28 -5.20 -10.36
CA PRO A 32 -17.73 -4.97 -11.70
C PRO A 32 -17.30 -3.50 -11.93
N GLU A 33 -18.02 -2.56 -11.33
CA GLU A 33 -17.71 -1.13 -11.41
C GLU A 33 -16.39 -0.81 -10.71
N LEU A 34 -16.17 -1.27 -9.48
CA LEU A 34 -14.93 -1.06 -8.75
C LEU A 34 -13.75 -1.75 -9.45
N SER A 35 -13.96 -2.98 -9.94
CA SER A 35 -12.96 -3.70 -10.72
C SER A 35 -12.55 -2.94 -11.98
N SER A 36 -13.53 -2.37 -12.72
CA SER A 36 -13.27 -1.51 -13.89
C SER A 36 -12.52 -0.23 -13.54
N LYS A 37 -12.80 0.38 -12.38
CA LYS A 37 -12.06 1.56 -11.92
C LYS A 37 -10.59 1.21 -11.66
N ILE A 38 -10.33 0.09 -10.98
CA ILE A 38 -8.96 -0.38 -10.74
C ILE A 38 -8.24 -0.66 -12.06
N ASP A 39 -8.91 -1.36 -13.00
CA ASP A 39 -8.38 -1.64 -14.33
C ASP A 39 -7.95 -0.35 -15.05
N LYS A 40 -8.81 0.65 -15.01
CA LYS A 40 -8.56 1.95 -15.65
C LYS A 40 -7.40 2.69 -14.99
N ILE A 41 -7.36 2.77 -13.65
CA ILE A 41 -6.27 3.41 -12.90
C ILE A 41 -4.94 2.76 -13.24
N ALA A 42 -4.86 1.44 -13.16
CA ALA A 42 -3.61 0.72 -13.45
C ALA A 42 -3.17 0.94 -14.91
N ALA A 43 -4.08 0.81 -15.87
CA ALA A 43 -3.77 1.00 -17.29
C ALA A 43 -3.33 2.43 -17.61
N ASP A 44 -4.06 3.44 -17.13
CA ASP A 44 -3.75 4.86 -17.38
C ASP A 44 -2.41 5.25 -16.72
N THR A 45 -2.15 4.78 -15.50
CA THR A 45 -0.89 5.07 -14.80
C THR A 45 0.30 4.42 -15.51
N LEU A 46 0.19 3.16 -15.94
CA LEU A 46 1.25 2.53 -16.73
C LEU A 46 1.47 3.23 -18.07
N ALA A 47 0.41 3.63 -18.75
CA ALA A 47 0.50 4.35 -20.02
C ALA A 47 1.17 5.72 -19.88
N SER A 48 0.83 6.48 -18.85
CA SER A 48 1.37 7.82 -18.60
C SER A 48 2.80 7.81 -18.05
N SER A 49 3.12 6.86 -17.15
CA SER A 49 4.46 6.73 -16.56
C SER A 49 5.46 6.01 -17.46
N GLY A 50 4.95 5.14 -18.34
CA GLY A 50 5.76 4.23 -19.17
C GLY A 50 6.37 3.07 -18.38
N VAL A 51 5.90 2.80 -17.15
CA VAL A 51 6.29 1.62 -16.36
C VAL A 51 5.77 0.36 -17.05
N PRO A 52 6.62 -0.68 -17.28
CA PRO A 52 6.25 -1.79 -18.13
C PRO A 52 5.12 -2.67 -17.59
N SER A 53 5.10 -2.94 -16.28
CA SER A 53 4.09 -3.81 -15.69
C SER A 53 3.78 -3.45 -14.23
N ALA A 54 2.57 -3.85 -13.81
CA ALA A 54 2.16 -3.83 -12.41
C ALA A 54 1.42 -5.12 -12.04
N SER A 55 1.57 -5.56 -10.78
CA SER A 55 0.75 -6.58 -10.14
C SER A 55 -0.01 -5.93 -8.98
N VAL A 56 -1.34 -6.01 -8.99
CA VAL A 56 -2.23 -5.29 -8.06
C VAL A 56 -3.08 -6.29 -7.28
N VAL A 57 -3.12 -6.12 -5.96
CA VAL A 57 -4.05 -6.81 -5.07
C VAL A 57 -4.83 -5.78 -4.26
N VAL A 58 -6.12 -6.03 -4.10
CA VAL A 58 -6.96 -5.35 -3.11
C VAL A 58 -7.53 -6.36 -2.14
N VAL A 59 -7.31 -6.11 -0.86
CA VAL A 59 -7.94 -6.82 0.25
C VAL A 59 -9.17 -6.00 0.69
N LYS A 60 -10.30 -6.66 0.88
CA LYS A 60 -11.52 -6.10 1.45
C LYS A 60 -12.13 -7.11 2.42
N ASP A 61 -12.62 -6.63 3.54
CA ASP A 61 -13.19 -7.47 4.61
C ASP A 61 -12.24 -8.59 5.10
N GLY A 62 -10.91 -8.33 5.02
CA GLY A 62 -9.86 -9.29 5.39
C GLY A 62 -9.64 -10.43 4.39
N GLN A 63 -10.11 -10.29 3.16
CA GLN A 63 -9.94 -11.29 2.10
C GLN A 63 -9.44 -10.64 0.81
N ILE A 64 -8.71 -11.39 -0.01
CA ILE A 64 -8.31 -10.92 -1.34
C ILE A 64 -9.56 -10.80 -2.21
N ALA A 65 -9.96 -9.57 -2.49
CA ALA A 65 -11.15 -9.24 -3.26
C ALA A 65 -10.83 -8.91 -4.74
N TYR A 66 -9.58 -8.59 -5.03
CA TYR A 66 -9.11 -8.32 -6.38
C TYR A 66 -7.65 -8.74 -6.54
N LEU A 67 -7.30 -9.38 -7.67
CA LEU A 67 -5.94 -9.78 -8.02
C LEU A 67 -5.80 -9.75 -9.53
N LYS A 68 -4.91 -8.88 -10.05
CA LYS A 68 -4.65 -8.78 -11.49
C LYS A 68 -3.24 -8.25 -11.76
N ALA A 69 -2.68 -8.64 -12.90
CA ALA A 69 -1.44 -8.08 -13.43
C ALA A 69 -1.70 -7.39 -14.77
N TYR A 70 -0.88 -6.38 -15.06
CA TYR A 70 -1.01 -5.51 -16.23
C TYR A 70 0.33 -5.31 -16.90
N GLY A 71 0.30 -5.09 -18.21
CA GLY A 71 1.47 -4.74 -19.00
C GLY A 71 2.42 -5.88 -19.28
N THR A 72 3.67 -5.55 -19.54
CA THR A 72 4.71 -6.47 -20.02
C THR A 72 5.78 -6.68 -18.96
N ALA A 73 5.88 -7.90 -18.45
CA ALA A 73 6.87 -8.29 -17.45
C ALA A 73 8.30 -8.29 -18.01
N ARG A 74 8.46 -8.66 -19.29
CA ARG A 74 9.74 -8.72 -20.00
C ARG A 74 9.61 -8.08 -21.37
N LEU A 75 10.21 -6.93 -21.56
CA LEU A 75 10.13 -6.18 -22.81
C LEU A 75 10.88 -6.91 -23.95
N GLU A 76 11.99 -7.59 -23.63
CA GLU A 76 12.84 -8.27 -24.59
C GLU A 76 12.12 -9.43 -25.32
N THR A 77 11.20 -10.07 -24.62
CA THR A 77 10.43 -11.23 -25.13
C THR A 77 8.94 -10.94 -25.29
N ASN A 78 8.53 -9.70 -25.01
CA ASN A 78 7.12 -9.27 -24.97
C ASN A 78 6.24 -10.20 -24.09
N THR A 79 6.81 -10.65 -22.96
CA THR A 79 6.11 -11.56 -22.03
C THR A 79 5.12 -10.76 -21.19
N PRO A 80 3.81 -11.09 -21.23
CA PRO A 80 2.81 -10.40 -20.41
C PRO A 80 3.03 -10.67 -18.92
N ALA A 81 2.71 -9.71 -18.07
CA ALA A 81 2.72 -9.88 -16.62
C ALA A 81 1.58 -10.80 -16.17
N THR A 82 1.85 -11.64 -15.18
CA THR A 82 0.85 -12.52 -14.55
C THR A 82 0.85 -12.35 -13.03
N PRO A 83 -0.27 -12.62 -12.34
CA PRO A 83 -0.37 -12.49 -10.88
C PRO A 83 0.57 -13.41 -10.09
N ALA A 84 1.05 -14.50 -10.71
CA ALA A 84 1.95 -15.46 -10.08
C ALA A 84 3.43 -15.03 -10.08
N MET A 85 3.79 -14.02 -10.86
CA MET A 85 5.15 -13.51 -10.96
C MET A 85 5.61 -12.83 -9.68
N ARG A 86 6.86 -13.07 -9.30
CA ARG A 86 7.50 -12.46 -8.14
C ARG A 86 8.18 -11.15 -8.54
N TYR A 87 7.89 -10.10 -7.82
CA TYR A 87 8.58 -8.82 -7.92
C TYR A 87 9.44 -8.63 -6.67
N SER A 88 10.60 -7.99 -6.79
CA SER A 88 11.35 -7.54 -5.62
C SER A 88 10.54 -6.47 -4.89
N ILE A 89 10.32 -6.67 -3.59
CA ILE A 89 9.48 -5.76 -2.78
C ILE A 89 10.31 -4.70 -2.04
N GLY A 90 11.64 -4.72 -2.20
CA GLY A 90 12.54 -3.75 -1.60
C GLY A 90 12.30 -3.57 -0.11
N SER A 91 12.25 -2.34 0.33
CA SER A 91 12.14 -1.98 1.75
C SER A 91 10.88 -2.45 2.47
N ILE A 92 9.85 -2.95 1.78
CA ILE A 92 8.74 -3.65 2.44
C ILE A 92 9.26 -4.88 3.20
N SER A 93 10.41 -5.44 2.81
CA SER A 93 11.12 -6.51 3.55
C SER A 93 11.38 -6.18 5.02
N LYS A 94 11.51 -4.90 5.36
CA LYS A 94 11.72 -4.43 6.74
C LYS A 94 10.61 -4.83 7.69
N GLN A 95 9.38 -4.91 7.22
CA GLN A 95 8.26 -5.37 8.02
C GLN A 95 8.46 -6.81 8.51
N PHE A 96 9.04 -7.67 7.68
CA PHE A 96 9.32 -9.06 8.02
C PHE A 96 10.50 -9.19 8.99
N THR A 97 11.52 -8.36 8.85
CA THR A 97 12.61 -8.28 9.83
C THR A 97 12.10 -7.79 11.20
N ALA A 98 11.21 -6.79 11.21
CA ALA A 98 10.55 -6.34 12.44
C ALA A 98 9.68 -7.43 13.06
N ALA A 99 8.93 -8.18 12.24
CA ALA A 99 8.15 -9.33 12.71
C ALA A 99 9.03 -10.43 13.32
N ALA A 100 10.19 -10.70 12.74
CA ALA A 100 11.16 -11.65 13.30
C ALA A 100 11.64 -11.23 14.70
N ILE A 101 11.96 -9.95 14.89
CA ILE A 101 12.31 -9.39 16.21
C ILE A 101 11.15 -9.52 17.19
N LEU A 102 9.92 -9.19 16.77
CA LEU A 102 8.74 -9.32 17.61
C LEU A 102 8.44 -10.78 18.02
N LEU A 103 8.60 -11.72 17.10
CA LEU A 103 8.49 -13.17 17.43
C LEU A 103 9.52 -13.62 18.46
N LEU A 104 10.77 -13.13 18.34
CA LEU A 104 11.81 -13.43 19.35
C LEU A 104 11.50 -12.77 20.70
N GLN A 105 10.92 -11.58 20.70
CA GLN A 105 10.43 -10.93 21.93
C GLN A 105 9.30 -11.74 22.57
N GLU A 106 8.34 -12.24 21.80
CA GLU A 106 7.24 -13.09 22.30
C GLU A 106 7.73 -14.39 22.90
N GLN A 107 8.88 -14.90 22.42
CA GLN A 107 9.57 -16.08 22.96
C GLN A 107 10.42 -15.74 24.21
N GLY A 108 10.46 -14.48 24.64
CA GLY A 108 11.28 -14.04 25.78
C GLY A 108 12.79 -14.05 25.54
N LYS A 109 13.23 -14.13 24.27
CA LYS A 109 14.65 -14.23 23.91
C LYS A 109 15.35 -12.86 23.83
N LEU A 110 14.57 -11.80 23.58
CA LEU A 110 15.02 -10.40 23.56
C LEU A 110 13.88 -9.47 23.98
N SER A 111 14.22 -8.19 24.19
CA SER A 111 13.25 -7.09 24.34
C SER A 111 13.55 -6.00 23.31
N LEU A 112 12.54 -5.32 22.80
CA LEU A 112 12.72 -4.13 21.99
C LEU A 112 13.53 -3.04 22.69
N ASP A 113 13.51 -3.02 24.01
CA ASP A 113 14.23 -2.03 24.83
C ASP A 113 15.67 -2.49 25.21
N ASP A 114 16.06 -3.72 24.84
CA ASP A 114 17.44 -4.17 24.95
C ASP A 114 18.37 -3.28 24.16
N LYS A 115 19.56 -3.03 24.74
CA LYS A 115 20.63 -2.30 24.07
C LYS A 115 21.26 -3.15 22.98
N VAL A 116 21.58 -2.52 21.85
CA VAL A 116 22.26 -3.17 20.72
C VAL A 116 23.55 -3.84 21.17
N SER A 117 24.27 -3.24 22.14
CA SER A 117 25.52 -3.78 22.68
C SER A 117 25.40 -5.18 23.30
N LYS A 118 24.21 -5.60 23.74
CA LYS A 118 23.96 -6.96 24.24
C LYS A 118 24.20 -8.00 23.15
N TYR A 119 24.03 -7.64 21.88
CA TYR A 119 24.10 -8.54 20.74
C TYR A 119 25.27 -8.19 19.80
N VAL A 120 25.52 -6.92 19.57
CA VAL A 120 26.55 -6.40 18.66
C VAL A 120 27.32 -5.29 19.39
N PRO A 121 28.24 -5.64 20.32
CA PRO A 121 28.88 -4.68 21.23
C PRO A 121 29.82 -3.69 20.53
N ASP A 122 30.40 -4.08 19.38
CA ASP A 122 31.46 -3.33 18.72
C ASP A 122 31.01 -2.14 17.86
N LEU A 123 29.67 -1.85 17.85
CA LEU A 123 29.13 -0.72 17.09
C LEU A 123 29.22 0.57 17.91
N THR A 124 29.31 1.69 17.21
CA THR A 124 29.40 3.01 17.86
C THR A 124 28.16 3.26 18.73
N ARG A 125 28.40 3.58 20.01
CA ARG A 125 27.36 3.85 21.01
C ARG A 125 26.28 2.75 21.11
N ALA A 126 26.61 1.51 20.83
CA ALA A 126 25.68 0.39 20.90
C ALA A 126 25.03 0.21 22.28
N ASN A 127 25.67 0.66 23.36
CA ASN A 127 25.14 0.68 24.72
C ASN A 127 24.09 1.77 24.98
N GLU A 128 23.87 2.68 24.03
CA GLU A 128 22.87 3.74 24.12
C GLU A 128 21.65 3.47 23.21
N VAL A 129 21.87 2.82 22.07
CA VAL A 129 20.83 2.50 21.08
C VAL A 129 20.06 1.25 21.50
N THR A 130 18.72 1.28 21.35
CA THR A 130 17.84 0.12 21.57
C THR A 130 17.44 -0.55 20.24
N ILE A 131 16.98 -1.79 20.29
CA ILE A 131 16.41 -2.49 19.13
C ILE A 131 15.20 -1.70 18.57
N ARG A 132 14.34 -1.17 19.43
CA ARG A 132 13.21 -0.30 19.04
C ARG A 132 13.69 0.87 18.19
N GLN A 133 14.76 1.54 18.59
CA GLN A 133 15.32 2.68 17.85
C GLN A 133 15.93 2.29 16.49
N LEU A 134 16.43 1.06 16.33
CA LEU A 134 16.79 0.54 15.02
C LEU A 134 15.55 0.43 14.11
N LEU A 135 14.51 -0.29 14.58
CA LEU A 135 13.33 -0.58 13.78
C LEU A 135 12.52 0.67 13.43
N SER A 136 12.60 1.72 14.25
CA SER A 136 11.89 2.99 14.06
C SER A 136 12.74 4.09 13.42
N HIS A 137 13.96 3.80 12.98
CA HIS A 137 14.88 4.77 12.37
C HIS A 137 15.22 5.98 13.25
N THR A 138 15.30 5.77 14.56
CA THR A 138 15.67 6.82 15.53
C THR A 138 17.02 6.55 16.23
N SER A 139 17.83 5.65 15.68
CA SER A 139 19.11 5.23 16.25
C SER A 139 20.26 6.24 16.06
N GLY A 140 20.26 6.95 14.93
CA GLY A 140 21.37 7.80 14.48
C GLY A 140 22.43 7.09 13.62
N TYR A 141 22.37 5.77 13.42
CA TYR A 141 23.30 5.08 12.52
C TYR A 141 23.15 5.56 11.08
N GLN A 142 24.31 5.87 10.45
CA GLN A 142 24.38 6.33 9.07
C GLN A 142 23.83 5.29 8.09
N ASP A 143 23.11 5.75 7.06
CA ASP A 143 22.65 4.87 6.01
C ASP A 143 23.81 4.46 5.08
N TYR A 144 23.87 3.18 4.72
CA TYR A 144 24.86 2.71 3.75
C TYR A 144 24.42 2.95 2.31
N TRP A 145 23.15 3.17 2.06
CA TRP A 145 22.58 3.38 0.73
C TRP A 145 21.55 4.53 0.72
N PRO A 146 22.01 5.78 0.87
CA PRO A 146 21.13 6.95 0.83
C PRO A 146 20.86 7.47 -0.60
N GLN A 147 21.48 6.90 -1.65
CA GLN A 147 21.32 7.30 -3.04
C GLN A 147 20.23 6.45 -3.72
N ASP A 148 19.52 7.04 -4.69
CA ASP A 148 18.47 6.38 -5.47
C ASP A 148 19.04 5.63 -6.71
N TYR A 149 20.27 5.09 -6.61
CA TYR A 149 20.88 4.30 -7.67
C TYR A 149 21.90 3.30 -7.09
N VAL A 150 22.19 2.23 -7.85
CA VAL A 150 23.19 1.23 -7.47
C VAL A 150 24.60 1.79 -7.70
N MET A 151 25.34 2.00 -6.63
CA MET A 151 26.74 2.45 -6.71
C MET A 151 27.64 1.35 -7.29
N PRO A 152 28.74 1.70 -7.99
CA PRO A 152 29.64 0.71 -8.57
C PRO A 152 30.17 -0.33 -7.58
N MET A 153 30.39 0.06 -6.31
CA MET A 153 30.79 -0.87 -5.26
C MET A 153 29.70 -1.92 -4.95
N MET A 154 28.45 -1.56 -5.11
CA MET A 154 27.31 -2.44 -4.84
C MET A 154 27.10 -3.51 -5.93
N LEU A 155 27.79 -3.44 -7.04
CA LEU A 155 27.78 -4.51 -8.04
C LEU A 155 28.62 -5.74 -7.61
N LYS A 156 29.39 -5.61 -6.52
CA LYS A 156 30.21 -6.69 -5.96
C LYS A 156 29.57 -7.23 -4.67
N PRO A 157 29.78 -8.52 -4.35
CA PRO A 157 29.27 -9.08 -3.09
C PRO A 157 29.81 -8.35 -1.86
N VAL A 158 28.99 -8.25 -0.83
CA VAL A 158 29.32 -7.72 0.48
C VAL A 158 28.83 -8.66 1.59
N THR A 159 29.42 -8.57 2.77
CA THR A 159 28.89 -9.24 3.98
C THR A 159 28.24 -8.22 4.88
N SER A 160 27.26 -8.64 5.70
CA SER A 160 26.66 -7.79 6.73
C SER A 160 27.73 -7.16 7.62
N GLN A 161 28.78 -7.93 7.99
CA GLN A 161 29.89 -7.42 8.79
C GLN A 161 30.60 -6.23 8.11
N LYS A 162 30.87 -6.30 6.79
CA LYS A 162 31.49 -5.18 6.06
C LYS A 162 30.60 -3.94 6.01
N ILE A 163 29.27 -4.13 5.90
CA ILE A 163 28.34 -3.01 6.00
C ILE A 163 28.41 -2.38 7.40
N LEU A 164 28.39 -3.20 8.46
CA LEU A 164 28.50 -2.70 9.83
C LEU A 164 29.83 -1.98 10.08
N ASP A 165 30.93 -2.53 9.61
CA ASP A 165 32.27 -1.90 9.73
C ASP A 165 32.31 -0.56 9.00
N GLY A 166 31.70 -0.46 7.84
CA GLY A 166 31.69 0.72 7.00
C GLY A 166 30.82 1.87 7.48
N TRP A 167 29.68 1.56 8.15
CA TRP A 167 28.66 2.57 8.48
C TRP A 167 28.22 2.56 9.96
N ALA A 168 28.09 1.41 10.61
CA ALA A 168 27.62 1.35 12.00
C ALA A 168 28.72 1.62 13.02
N ARG A 169 29.99 1.63 12.61
CA ARG A 169 31.12 2.04 13.43
C ARG A 169 31.55 3.51 13.24
N LYS A 170 30.91 4.24 12.32
CA LYS A 170 31.07 5.68 12.19
C LYS A 170 30.34 6.42 13.30
N GLN A 171 30.67 7.69 13.46
CA GLN A 171 29.92 8.59 14.34
C GLN A 171 28.45 8.60 13.95
N LEU A 172 27.56 8.60 14.95
CA LEU A 172 26.12 8.76 14.72
C LEU A 172 25.82 10.14 14.15
N ASP A 173 24.83 10.23 13.26
CA ASP A 173 24.38 11.50 12.68
C ASP A 173 23.66 12.38 13.73
N PHE A 174 23.10 11.75 14.77
CA PHE A 174 22.43 12.42 15.89
C PHE A 174 22.34 11.48 17.10
N ASP A 175 22.03 12.06 18.27
CA ASP A 175 21.85 11.28 19.49
C ASP A 175 20.59 10.37 19.41
N PRO A 176 20.69 9.10 19.84
CA PRO A 176 19.59 8.14 19.76
C PRO A 176 18.28 8.68 20.35
N GLY A 177 17.20 8.60 19.58
CA GLY A 177 15.86 9.05 19.93
C GLY A 177 15.62 10.56 19.81
N THR A 178 16.56 11.35 19.28
CA THR A 178 16.38 12.83 19.16
C THR A 178 15.86 13.26 17.79
N LYS A 179 16.11 12.45 16.74
CA LYS A 179 15.68 12.71 15.37
C LYS A 179 15.25 11.40 14.72
N TRP A 180 14.54 11.53 13.62
CA TRP A 180 14.22 10.44 12.70
C TRP A 180 15.02 10.61 11.42
N GLN A 181 15.67 9.52 10.99
CA GLN A 181 16.40 9.45 9.72
C GLN A 181 16.38 8.01 9.24
N TYR A 182 15.80 7.80 8.07
CA TYR A 182 15.79 6.48 7.44
C TYR A 182 17.21 5.94 7.27
N SER A 183 17.44 4.69 7.66
CA SER A 183 18.74 4.04 7.53
C SER A 183 18.59 2.53 7.32
N ASN A 184 19.05 2.04 6.18
CA ASN A 184 19.12 0.62 5.88
C ASN A 184 20.07 -0.12 6.83
N THR A 185 21.13 0.55 7.30
CA THR A 185 22.08 0.00 8.29
C THR A 185 21.38 -0.49 9.55
N ASN A 186 20.32 0.19 9.99
CA ASN A 186 19.52 -0.24 11.14
C ASN A 186 18.96 -1.65 10.97
N TYR A 187 18.48 -1.96 9.78
CA TYR A 187 17.87 -3.26 9.48
C TYR A 187 18.91 -4.35 9.27
N VAL A 188 20.11 -4.01 8.76
CA VAL A 188 21.25 -4.94 8.75
C VAL A 188 21.61 -5.34 10.20
N ILE A 189 21.67 -4.37 11.13
CA ILE A 189 21.90 -4.65 12.56
C ILE A 189 20.79 -5.54 13.13
N ALA A 190 19.53 -5.21 12.83
CA ALA A 190 18.37 -6.00 13.29
C ALA A 190 18.41 -7.45 12.75
N GLY A 191 18.75 -7.64 11.47
CA GLY A 191 18.92 -8.97 10.88
C GLY A 191 20.03 -9.78 11.56
N VAL A 192 21.16 -9.17 11.82
CA VAL A 192 22.26 -9.81 12.58
C VAL A 192 21.83 -10.18 13.99
N ILE A 193 20.99 -9.36 14.65
CA ILE A 193 20.42 -9.70 15.97
C ILE A 193 19.49 -10.91 15.85
N VAL A 194 18.61 -10.95 14.82
CA VAL A 194 17.74 -12.13 14.60
C VAL A 194 18.58 -13.39 14.45
N GLU A 195 19.63 -13.37 13.62
CA GLU A 195 20.49 -14.54 13.40
C GLU A 195 21.20 -15.00 14.69
N LYS A 196 21.78 -14.05 15.44
CA LYS A 196 22.47 -14.37 16.72
C LYS A 196 21.54 -14.95 17.78
N VAL A 197 20.34 -14.38 17.92
CA VAL A 197 19.39 -14.78 18.98
C VAL A 197 18.66 -16.07 18.62
N SER A 198 18.34 -16.28 17.35
CA SER A 198 17.63 -17.46 16.87
C SER A 198 18.55 -18.67 16.64
N GLY A 199 19.84 -18.44 16.36
CA GLY A 199 20.77 -19.44 15.87
C GLY A 199 20.49 -19.89 14.42
N MET A 200 19.66 -19.16 13.68
CA MET A 200 19.26 -19.47 12.31
C MET A 200 19.58 -18.27 11.42
N GLY A 201 19.91 -18.49 10.15
CA GLY A 201 19.92 -17.42 9.16
C GLY A 201 18.55 -16.73 9.05
N LEU A 202 18.53 -15.46 8.68
CA LEU A 202 17.28 -14.66 8.63
C LEU A 202 16.22 -15.29 7.70
N MET A 203 16.58 -15.64 6.47
CA MET A 203 15.63 -16.23 5.52
C MET A 203 15.06 -17.57 6.01
N PRO A 204 15.84 -18.56 6.48
CA PRO A 204 15.31 -19.76 7.11
C PRO A 204 14.42 -19.48 8.33
N PHE A 205 14.75 -18.48 9.14
CA PHE A 205 13.91 -18.06 10.26
C PHE A 205 12.55 -17.54 9.79
N LEU A 206 12.53 -16.64 8.80
CA LEU A 206 11.31 -16.08 8.21
C LEU A 206 10.49 -17.18 7.51
N GLN A 207 11.13 -18.08 6.77
CA GLN A 207 10.45 -19.20 6.12
C GLN A 207 9.68 -20.06 7.13
N LYS A 208 10.34 -20.43 8.24
CA LYS A 208 9.77 -21.28 9.27
C LYS A 208 8.67 -20.59 10.07
N ASN A 209 8.90 -19.34 10.49
CA ASN A 209 8.09 -18.68 11.52
C ASN A 209 7.11 -17.64 10.96
N VAL A 210 7.24 -17.25 9.68
CA VAL A 210 6.38 -16.25 9.04
C VAL A 210 5.73 -16.80 7.78
N PHE A 211 6.53 -17.17 6.77
CA PHE A 211 6.00 -17.48 5.44
C PHE A 211 5.19 -18.78 5.42
N THR A 212 5.72 -19.85 6.01
CA THR A 212 5.00 -21.15 6.08
C THR A 212 3.69 -21.03 6.88
N PRO A 213 3.65 -20.44 8.10
CA PRO A 213 2.41 -20.25 8.84
C PRO A 213 1.35 -19.41 8.11
N LEU A 214 1.77 -18.44 7.31
CA LEU A 214 0.85 -17.58 6.54
C LEU A 214 0.52 -18.14 5.14
N GLY A 215 1.09 -19.28 4.76
CA GLY A 215 0.89 -19.86 3.43
C GLY A 215 1.50 -19.01 2.29
N MET A 216 2.55 -18.24 2.58
CA MET A 216 3.33 -17.47 1.60
C MET A 216 4.36 -18.39 0.95
N THR A 217 3.95 -19.10 -0.09
CA THR A 217 4.72 -20.23 -0.65
C THR A 217 5.71 -19.84 -1.74
N SER A 218 5.63 -18.61 -2.24
CA SER A 218 6.40 -18.16 -3.40
C SER A 218 7.41 -17.04 -3.08
N VAL A 219 7.75 -16.90 -1.79
CA VAL A 219 8.76 -15.92 -1.35
C VAL A 219 10.16 -16.41 -1.69
N SER A 220 10.98 -15.52 -2.24
CA SER A 220 12.41 -15.79 -2.52
C SER A 220 13.29 -14.66 -1.98
N ASN A 221 14.56 -15.01 -1.75
CA ASN A 221 15.60 -14.07 -1.34
C ASN A 221 16.40 -13.65 -2.57
N THR A 222 16.21 -12.41 -3.04
CA THR A 222 16.89 -11.89 -4.23
C THR A 222 18.34 -11.51 -3.96
N ASP A 223 18.75 -11.42 -2.71
CA ASP A 223 20.14 -11.21 -2.31
C ASP A 223 21.00 -12.46 -2.52
N GLN A 224 20.39 -13.63 -2.48
CA GLN A 224 21.05 -14.94 -2.67
C GLN A 224 20.87 -15.49 -4.08
N ALA A 225 19.73 -15.25 -4.72
CA ALA A 225 19.40 -15.75 -6.04
C ALA A 225 18.70 -14.71 -6.90
N LYS A 226 19.02 -14.65 -8.19
CA LYS A 226 18.29 -13.80 -9.14
C LYS A 226 16.88 -14.35 -9.34
N LEU A 227 15.94 -13.46 -9.65
CA LEU A 227 14.62 -13.85 -10.14
C LEU A 227 14.76 -14.69 -11.42
N GLY A 228 13.88 -15.66 -11.57
CA GLY A 228 13.91 -16.60 -12.69
C GLY A 228 13.37 -16.03 -14.00
N GLU A 229 13.48 -16.80 -15.07
CA GLU A 229 12.98 -16.39 -16.39
C GLU A 229 11.45 -16.25 -16.45
N THR A 230 10.74 -16.83 -15.49
CA THR A 230 9.29 -16.71 -15.33
C THR A 230 8.86 -15.46 -14.54
N ASP A 231 9.82 -14.71 -13.99
CA ASP A 231 9.57 -13.50 -13.24
C ASP A 231 9.87 -12.25 -14.10
N PRO A 232 9.45 -11.05 -13.71
CA PRO A 232 9.70 -9.83 -14.46
C PRO A 232 11.19 -9.47 -14.52
N THR A 233 11.61 -8.87 -15.63
CA THR A 233 12.86 -8.12 -15.70
C THR A 233 12.65 -6.77 -15.01
N GLY A 234 13.58 -6.38 -14.15
CA GLY A 234 13.62 -5.04 -13.57
C GLY A 234 14.24 -4.04 -14.54
N TYR A 235 13.66 -2.85 -14.66
CA TYR A 235 14.09 -1.82 -15.58
C TYR A 235 14.45 -0.52 -14.88
N LEU A 236 15.37 0.23 -15.47
CA LEU A 236 15.67 1.62 -15.13
C LEU A 236 15.50 2.51 -16.36
N ARG A 237 15.38 3.81 -16.11
CA ARG A 237 15.33 4.84 -17.15
C ARG A 237 16.19 6.04 -16.73
N TYR A 238 17.03 6.52 -17.64
CA TYR A 238 17.74 7.77 -17.43
C TYR A 238 16.89 8.93 -17.97
N ALA A 239 16.33 9.73 -17.10
CA ALA A 239 15.39 10.81 -17.43
C ALA A 239 14.24 10.31 -18.32
N LEU A 240 14.11 10.83 -19.55
CA LEU A 240 13.09 10.45 -20.52
C LEU A 240 13.61 9.49 -21.59
N GLY A 241 14.77 8.87 -21.37
CA GLY A 241 15.37 7.92 -22.29
C GLY A 241 14.64 6.58 -22.35
N PRO A 242 15.12 5.63 -23.15
CA PRO A 242 14.52 4.31 -23.24
C PRO A 242 14.74 3.50 -21.96
N LEU A 243 13.81 2.59 -21.68
CA LEU A 243 13.96 1.59 -20.63
C LEU A 243 15.13 0.64 -20.93
N ARG A 244 15.87 0.30 -19.88
CA ARG A 244 16.99 -0.64 -19.94
C ARG A 244 16.89 -1.60 -18.76
N PRO A 245 17.31 -2.88 -18.90
CA PRO A 245 17.46 -3.76 -17.76
C PRO A 245 18.34 -3.13 -16.70
N ALA A 246 17.85 -3.11 -15.48
CA ALA A 246 18.55 -2.49 -14.35
C ALA A 246 19.72 -3.38 -13.88
N PRO A 247 20.87 -2.78 -13.49
CA PRO A 247 21.97 -3.51 -12.89
C PRO A 247 21.58 -4.00 -11.50
N LYS A 248 21.63 -5.30 -11.26
CA LYS A 248 21.28 -5.87 -9.96
C LYS A 248 22.41 -5.67 -8.96
N GLU A 249 22.05 -5.41 -7.71
CA GLU A 249 22.96 -5.41 -6.57
C GLU A 249 23.65 -6.76 -6.40
N GLY A 250 24.91 -6.73 -6.03
CA GLY A 250 25.67 -7.92 -5.63
C GLY A 250 25.11 -8.51 -4.33
N PRO A 251 25.30 -9.82 -4.10
CA PRO A 251 24.83 -10.48 -2.89
C PRO A 251 25.30 -9.79 -1.60
N GLY A 252 24.41 -9.70 -0.63
CA GLY A 252 24.64 -9.16 0.70
C GLY A 252 24.22 -7.72 0.92
N TRP A 253 23.98 -6.93 -0.15
CA TRP A 253 23.60 -5.52 -0.02
C TRP A 253 22.15 -5.30 0.43
N LEU A 254 21.24 -6.24 0.11
CA LEU A 254 19.83 -6.13 0.46
C LEU A 254 19.47 -6.78 1.80
N PHE A 255 20.41 -7.53 2.39
CA PHE A 255 20.21 -8.30 3.62
C PHE A 255 19.36 -7.57 4.66
N ALA A 256 18.29 -8.21 5.11
CA ALA A 256 17.34 -7.76 6.13
C ALA A 256 16.61 -6.43 5.83
N ALA A 257 17.11 -5.63 4.90
CA ALA A 257 16.57 -4.32 4.57
C ALA A 257 15.70 -4.33 3.30
N GLY A 258 15.95 -5.28 2.34
CA GLY A 258 15.31 -5.22 1.03
C GLY A 258 15.33 -6.52 0.22
N GLU A 259 15.69 -7.65 0.82
CA GLU A 259 16.08 -8.88 0.12
C GLU A 259 14.93 -9.75 -0.43
N LEU A 260 13.68 -9.44 -0.13
CA LEU A 260 12.56 -10.32 -0.47
C LEU A 260 11.96 -10.00 -1.83
N ALA A 261 11.54 -11.06 -2.52
CA ALA A 261 10.67 -10.98 -3.68
C ALA A 261 9.53 -11.98 -3.56
N MET A 262 8.34 -11.59 -4.01
CA MET A 262 7.14 -12.42 -3.93
C MET A 262 6.06 -11.94 -4.90
N PRO A 263 5.06 -12.78 -5.22
CA PRO A 263 3.84 -12.32 -5.86
C PRO A 263 3.06 -11.36 -4.96
N ALA A 264 2.32 -10.42 -5.54
CA ALA A 264 1.49 -9.49 -4.77
C ALA A 264 0.48 -10.21 -3.86
N GLN A 265 0.01 -11.40 -4.26
CA GLN A 265 -0.86 -12.25 -3.44
C GLN A 265 -0.20 -12.71 -2.14
N ASP A 266 1.10 -13.03 -2.14
CA ASP A 266 1.79 -13.44 -0.91
C ASP A 266 1.97 -12.24 0.03
N LEU A 267 2.30 -11.05 -0.50
CA LEU A 267 2.33 -9.84 0.33
C LEU A 267 0.96 -9.50 0.93
N ALA A 268 -0.12 -9.69 0.17
CA ALA A 268 -1.48 -9.50 0.69
C ALA A 268 -1.84 -10.48 1.82
N LYS A 269 -1.28 -11.70 1.86
CA LYS A 269 -1.44 -12.62 3.00
C LYS A 269 -0.78 -12.08 4.26
N TRP A 270 0.36 -11.40 4.12
CA TRP A 270 0.98 -10.67 5.22
C TRP A 270 0.08 -9.53 5.71
N ASP A 271 -0.48 -8.72 4.81
CA ASP A 271 -1.39 -7.64 5.16
C ASP A 271 -2.65 -8.16 5.87
N ILE A 272 -3.21 -9.27 5.39
CA ILE A 272 -4.33 -9.96 6.07
C ILE A 272 -3.94 -10.42 7.47
N SER A 273 -2.69 -10.86 7.65
CA SER A 273 -2.21 -11.26 8.99
C SER A 273 -2.13 -10.08 9.96
N ILE A 274 -1.84 -8.87 9.47
CA ILE A 274 -1.88 -7.63 10.27
C ILE A 274 -3.33 -7.31 10.65
N ILE A 275 -4.25 -7.38 9.70
CA ILE A 275 -5.68 -7.12 9.88
C ILE A 275 -6.30 -8.09 10.89
N ASP A 276 -6.03 -9.36 10.74
CA ASP A 276 -6.62 -10.45 11.54
C ASP A 276 -5.82 -10.77 12.81
N GLN A 277 -4.64 -10.16 12.98
CA GLN A 277 -3.71 -10.42 14.09
C GLN A 277 -3.37 -11.92 14.27
N LYS A 278 -3.09 -12.63 13.17
CA LYS A 278 -2.97 -14.10 13.17
C LYS A 278 -1.58 -14.63 13.50
N LEU A 279 -0.51 -13.88 13.19
CA LEU A 279 0.87 -14.36 13.33
C LEU A 279 1.49 -14.00 14.67
N LEU A 280 1.35 -12.73 15.05
CA LEU A 280 1.88 -12.15 16.28
C LEU A 280 0.77 -12.00 17.32
N LYS A 281 1.14 -11.85 18.57
CA LYS A 281 0.20 -11.43 19.63
C LYS A 281 -0.34 -10.02 19.36
N ALA A 282 -1.54 -9.73 19.80
CA ALA A 282 -2.17 -8.42 19.66
C ALA A 282 -1.27 -7.26 20.17
N SER A 283 -0.56 -7.50 21.30
CA SER A 283 0.39 -6.53 21.86
C SER A 283 1.59 -6.26 20.94
N SER A 284 2.03 -7.24 20.17
CA SER A 284 3.12 -7.08 19.19
C SER A 284 2.65 -6.33 17.95
N TYR A 285 1.44 -6.62 17.45
CA TYR A 285 0.84 -5.83 16.38
C TYR A 285 0.59 -4.37 16.79
N ALA A 286 0.18 -4.15 18.03
CA ALA A 286 0.07 -2.80 18.57
C ALA A 286 1.43 -2.08 18.55
N GLN A 287 2.51 -2.72 19.01
CA GLN A 287 3.86 -2.13 18.95
C GLN A 287 4.33 -1.90 17.51
N PHE A 288 4.05 -2.84 16.59
CA PHE A 288 4.38 -2.74 15.17
C PHE A 288 3.79 -1.48 14.54
N GLY A 289 2.49 -1.22 14.75
CA GLY A 289 1.74 -0.12 14.14
C GLY A 289 1.55 1.10 15.04
N THR A 290 2.36 1.28 16.08
CA THR A 290 2.33 2.48 16.93
C THR A 290 3.43 3.44 16.48
N ASP A 291 3.04 4.70 16.29
CA ASP A 291 3.95 5.80 15.99
C ASP A 291 4.99 6.00 17.10
N THR A 292 6.26 6.03 16.70
CA THR A 292 7.36 6.27 17.63
C THR A 292 7.50 7.76 17.90
N LEU A 293 7.51 8.14 19.17
CA LEU A 293 7.79 9.51 19.58
C LEU A 293 9.28 9.73 19.84
N LEU A 294 9.78 10.86 19.38
CA LEU A 294 11.12 11.36 19.73
C LEU A 294 11.19 11.80 21.20
N LYS A 295 12.38 11.97 21.74
CA LYS A 295 12.61 12.46 23.13
C LYS A 295 11.92 13.80 23.44
N ASN A 296 11.69 14.63 22.43
CA ASN A 296 10.99 15.91 22.54
C ASN A 296 9.46 15.79 22.37
N GLY A 297 8.92 14.57 22.27
CA GLY A 297 7.50 14.30 22.10
C GLY A 297 6.98 14.41 20.65
N LEU A 298 7.81 14.77 19.67
CA LEU A 298 7.38 14.85 18.28
C LEU A 298 7.19 13.46 17.69
N SER A 299 6.14 13.31 16.90
CA SER A 299 5.82 12.12 16.13
C SER A 299 6.81 11.91 15.00
N THR A 300 7.25 10.67 14.80
CA THR A 300 8.03 10.28 13.62
C THR A 300 7.16 9.83 12.45
N ARG A 301 5.87 9.56 12.70
CA ARG A 301 4.94 8.88 11.79
C ARG A 301 5.46 7.53 11.31
N TYR A 302 6.27 6.87 12.14
CA TYR A 302 6.88 5.58 11.81
C TYR A 302 6.85 4.65 13.02
N GLY A 303 6.41 3.42 12.80
CA GLY A 303 6.40 2.35 13.78
C GLY A 303 7.64 1.45 13.68
N LEU A 304 7.45 0.14 13.64
CA LEU A 304 8.53 -0.84 13.51
C LEU A 304 8.55 -1.40 12.08
N GLY A 305 9.23 -0.71 11.16
CA GLY A 305 9.30 -1.11 9.75
C GLY A 305 8.08 -0.72 8.91
N VAL A 306 7.29 0.21 9.40
CA VAL A 306 6.06 0.65 8.74
C VAL A 306 5.79 2.11 9.05
N SER A 307 5.36 2.88 8.06
CA SER A 307 4.83 4.24 8.25
C SER A 307 3.45 4.17 8.90
N VAL A 308 3.17 5.08 9.82
CA VAL A 308 1.91 5.18 10.55
C VAL A 308 1.27 6.52 10.23
N ASN A 309 0.26 6.50 9.38
CA ASN A 309 -0.37 7.71 8.86
C ASN A 309 -1.91 7.62 8.96
N ARG A 310 -2.57 8.69 8.54
CA ARG A 310 -3.99 8.69 8.17
C ARG A 310 -4.10 9.06 6.70
N GLN A 311 -4.87 8.29 5.96
CA GLN A 311 -5.22 8.55 4.57
C GLN A 311 -6.74 8.69 4.50
N ASP A 312 -7.22 9.85 4.04
CA ASP A 312 -8.65 10.19 3.99
C ASP A 312 -9.42 9.96 5.31
N GLY A 313 -8.72 10.16 6.44
CA GLY A 313 -9.28 9.95 7.77
C GLY A 313 -9.11 8.52 8.33
N HIS A 314 -8.78 7.54 7.49
CA HIS A 314 -8.56 6.14 7.86
C HIS A 314 -7.13 5.92 8.37
N ARG A 315 -6.97 5.12 9.42
CA ARG A 315 -5.65 4.74 9.92
C ARG A 315 -4.98 3.85 8.89
N ALA A 316 -3.79 4.24 8.44
CA ALA A 316 -3.02 3.52 7.43
C ALA A 316 -1.65 3.12 7.97
N LEU A 317 -1.29 1.85 7.78
CA LEU A 317 0.06 1.31 7.93
C LEU A 317 0.60 1.05 6.53
N SER A 318 1.70 1.70 6.15
CA SER A 318 2.20 1.60 4.78
C SER A 318 3.72 1.55 4.70
N HIS A 319 4.23 0.96 3.64
CA HIS A 319 5.64 1.08 3.28
C HIS A 319 5.81 1.00 1.77
N GLY A 320 6.63 1.86 1.22
CA GLY A 320 7.14 1.75 -0.13
C GLY A 320 8.39 0.87 -0.18
N GLY A 321 8.66 0.28 -1.33
CA GLY A 321 9.89 -0.44 -1.56
C GLY A 321 10.53 -0.03 -2.87
N GLU A 322 11.84 0.14 -2.87
CA GLU A 322 12.63 0.37 -4.05
C GLU A 322 13.94 -0.42 -3.97
N VAL A 323 14.26 -1.12 -5.03
CA VAL A 323 15.54 -1.76 -5.32
C VAL A 323 15.73 -1.70 -6.83
N SER A 324 16.95 -1.98 -7.29
CA SER A 324 17.26 -1.89 -8.72
C SER A 324 16.22 -2.58 -9.61
N GLY A 325 15.55 -1.80 -10.42
CA GLY A 325 14.55 -2.25 -11.40
C GLY A 325 13.14 -2.48 -10.87
N PHE A 326 12.85 -2.20 -9.58
CA PHE A 326 11.53 -2.47 -9.00
C PHE A 326 11.13 -1.39 -8.01
N THR A 327 9.86 -0.98 -8.09
CA THR A 327 9.18 -0.23 -7.03
C THR A 327 7.94 -0.98 -6.56
N SER A 328 7.58 -0.77 -5.31
CA SER A 328 6.44 -1.44 -4.68
C SER A 328 5.78 -0.53 -3.66
N GLN A 329 4.51 -0.77 -3.39
CA GLN A 329 3.74 -0.11 -2.35
C GLN A 329 2.80 -1.11 -1.70
N ASN A 330 2.73 -1.13 -0.36
CA ASN A 330 1.61 -1.70 0.36
C ASN A 330 1.00 -0.70 1.33
N ILE A 331 -0.32 -0.70 1.45
CA ILE A 331 -1.09 0.12 2.37
C ILE A 331 -2.10 -0.79 3.05
N VAL A 332 -2.06 -0.85 4.37
CA VAL A 332 -3.00 -1.63 5.18
C VAL A 332 -3.87 -0.68 5.99
N PHE A 333 -5.16 -0.86 5.95
CA PHE A 333 -6.18 -0.16 6.73
C PHE A 333 -6.78 -1.16 7.74
N PRO A 334 -6.16 -1.34 8.93
CA PRO A 334 -6.54 -2.40 9.83
C PRO A 334 -7.98 -2.28 10.35
N ASP A 335 -8.42 -1.04 10.59
CA ASP A 335 -9.74 -0.75 11.16
C ASP A 335 -10.86 -1.03 10.13
N GLU A 336 -10.59 -0.81 8.84
CA GLU A 336 -11.48 -1.06 7.71
C GLU A 336 -11.33 -2.46 7.11
N ARG A 337 -10.41 -3.27 7.66
CA ARG A 337 -10.09 -4.62 7.19
C ARG A 337 -9.75 -4.68 5.70
N ALA A 338 -9.00 -3.69 5.22
CA ALA A 338 -8.65 -3.53 3.81
C ALA A 338 -7.14 -3.35 3.63
N ALA A 339 -6.64 -3.66 2.42
CA ALA A 339 -5.27 -3.37 2.02
C ALA A 339 -5.16 -3.22 0.50
N VAL A 340 -4.14 -2.50 0.07
CA VAL A 340 -3.75 -2.36 -1.34
C VAL A 340 -2.28 -2.70 -1.48
N VAL A 341 -1.97 -3.60 -2.40
CA VAL A 341 -0.61 -3.99 -2.78
C VAL A 341 -0.41 -3.70 -4.25
N VAL A 342 0.65 -2.97 -4.57
CA VAL A 342 1.06 -2.72 -5.96
C VAL A 342 2.56 -2.97 -6.10
N LEU A 343 2.92 -3.83 -7.04
CA LEU A 343 4.31 -4.18 -7.37
C LEU A 343 4.57 -3.83 -8.83
N THR A 344 5.67 -3.14 -9.13
CA THR A 344 6.04 -2.74 -10.50
C THR A 344 7.49 -3.10 -10.81
N ASN A 345 7.83 -3.17 -12.09
CA ASN A 345 9.16 -3.57 -12.56
C ASN A 345 9.97 -2.43 -13.19
N GLN A 346 9.92 -1.26 -12.57
CA GLN A 346 10.80 -0.13 -12.86
C GLN A 346 11.17 0.58 -11.57
N ASP A 347 12.46 0.90 -11.36
CA ASP A 347 12.92 1.78 -10.29
C ASP A 347 12.73 3.27 -10.60
N ALA A 348 12.93 4.13 -9.62
CA ALA A 348 12.80 5.58 -9.72
C ALA A 348 11.48 6.02 -10.39
N ALA A 349 10.38 5.30 -10.11
CA ALA A 349 9.05 5.55 -10.68
C ALA A 349 7.97 5.61 -9.61
N SER A 350 7.06 6.57 -9.71
CA SER A 350 5.96 6.76 -8.76
C SER A 350 4.78 5.80 -8.97
N ALA A 351 4.74 5.05 -10.08
CA ALA A 351 3.55 4.30 -10.51
C ALA A 351 2.98 3.35 -9.45
N ALA A 352 3.83 2.69 -8.65
CA ALA A 352 3.36 1.80 -7.59
C ALA A 352 2.58 2.58 -6.52
N GLY A 353 3.11 3.72 -6.07
CA GLY A 353 2.44 4.63 -5.13
C GLY A 353 1.17 5.23 -5.72
N ASP A 354 1.26 5.79 -6.94
CA ASP A 354 0.12 6.45 -7.60
C ASP A 354 -1.07 5.49 -7.77
N ILE A 355 -0.82 4.26 -8.23
CA ILE A 355 -1.87 3.24 -8.36
C ILE A 355 -2.47 2.91 -6.99
N ALA A 356 -1.62 2.69 -5.97
CA ALA A 356 -2.08 2.32 -4.63
C ALA A 356 -2.92 3.43 -4.00
N ASP A 357 -2.46 4.69 -4.07
CA ASP A 357 -3.14 5.84 -3.50
C ASP A 357 -4.48 6.12 -4.20
N HIS A 358 -4.51 6.06 -5.54
CA HIS A 358 -5.76 6.22 -6.29
C HIS A 358 -6.78 5.11 -5.97
N ILE A 359 -6.34 3.86 -5.79
CA ILE A 359 -7.23 2.76 -5.38
C ILE A 359 -7.73 3.02 -3.96
N ALA A 360 -6.85 3.35 -3.02
CA ALA A 360 -7.20 3.61 -1.63
C ALA A 360 -8.24 4.72 -1.48
N ALA A 361 -8.10 5.79 -2.27
CA ALA A 361 -8.98 6.95 -2.23
C ALA A 361 -10.47 6.64 -2.47
N PHE A 362 -10.79 5.59 -3.26
CA PHE A 362 -12.18 5.22 -3.48
C PHE A 362 -12.63 3.91 -2.79
N LEU A 363 -11.71 3.20 -2.15
CA LEU A 363 -12.02 1.91 -1.51
C LEU A 363 -13.05 2.07 -0.38
N PHE A 364 -13.03 3.23 0.26
CA PHE A 364 -13.91 3.61 1.36
C PHE A 364 -14.94 4.66 0.95
N ASP A 365 -14.97 5.04 -0.33
CA ASP A 365 -16.08 5.82 -0.86
C ASP A 365 -17.36 4.99 -0.68
N THR A 366 -17.96 5.14 0.49
CA THR A 366 -19.39 4.87 0.63
C THR A 366 -20.04 5.94 -0.22
N THR A 367 -20.34 5.61 -1.47
CA THR A 367 -21.20 6.45 -2.29
C THR A 367 -22.46 6.67 -1.47
N ASP A 368 -22.59 7.87 -0.89
CA ASP A 368 -23.81 8.27 -0.21
C ASP A 368 -24.96 7.94 -1.18
N PRO A 369 -25.91 7.07 -0.81
CA PRO A 369 -27.01 6.68 -1.69
C PRO A 369 -27.77 7.89 -2.25
N ALA A 370 -27.68 9.03 -1.55
CA ALA A 370 -28.25 10.29 -2.00
C ALA A 370 -27.43 10.99 -3.09
N THR A 371 -26.16 10.61 -3.33
CA THR A 371 -25.28 11.27 -4.30
C THR A 371 -25.88 11.44 -5.69
N PRO A 372 -26.51 10.43 -6.34
CA PRO A 372 -27.12 10.62 -7.65
C PRO A 372 -28.25 11.66 -7.63
N ALA A 373 -29.12 11.60 -6.62
CA ALA A 373 -30.24 12.55 -6.49
C ALA A 373 -29.73 13.95 -6.18
N LYS A 374 -28.67 14.09 -5.36
CA LYS A 374 -28.04 15.38 -5.01
C LYS A 374 -27.28 15.99 -6.19
N LEU A 375 -26.63 15.15 -7.01
CA LEU A 375 -26.02 15.61 -8.27
C LEU A 375 -27.07 16.16 -9.24
N GLU A 376 -28.19 15.47 -9.42
CA GLU A 376 -29.30 15.95 -10.25
C GLU A 376 -29.97 17.20 -9.68
N GLN A 377 -30.10 17.31 -8.35
CA GLN A 377 -30.55 18.54 -7.68
C GLN A 377 -29.60 19.70 -7.97
N ALA A 378 -28.29 19.48 -7.85
CA ALA A 378 -27.27 20.50 -8.12
C ALA A 378 -27.29 20.96 -9.59
N LYS A 379 -27.49 20.05 -10.55
CA LYS A 379 -27.64 20.37 -11.97
C LYS A 379 -28.90 21.23 -12.23
N LYS A 380 -30.04 20.87 -11.64
CA LYS A 380 -31.29 21.64 -11.79
C LYS A 380 -31.15 23.05 -11.22
N ILE A 381 -30.47 23.22 -10.07
CA ILE A 381 -30.20 24.52 -9.49
C ILE A 381 -29.32 25.33 -10.43
N PHE A 382 -28.26 24.73 -10.98
CA PHE A 382 -27.36 25.38 -11.92
C PHE A 382 -28.12 25.87 -13.17
N ASP A 383 -28.93 25.01 -13.78
CA ASP A 383 -29.77 25.34 -14.93
C ASP A 383 -30.73 26.52 -14.62
N GLY A 384 -31.39 26.47 -13.45
CA GLY A 384 -32.24 27.57 -13.00
C GLY A 384 -31.46 28.89 -12.86
N LEU A 385 -30.26 28.87 -12.29
CA LEU A 385 -29.43 30.07 -12.15
C LEU A 385 -28.95 30.63 -13.52
N GLN A 386 -28.73 29.77 -14.53
CA GLN A 386 -28.48 30.23 -15.90
C GLN A 386 -29.66 31.03 -16.47
N HIS A 387 -30.87 30.77 -16.02
CA HIS A 387 -32.09 31.45 -16.44
C HIS A 387 -32.58 32.50 -15.42
N GLY A 388 -31.80 32.80 -14.39
CA GLY A 388 -32.15 33.78 -13.36
C GLY A 388 -33.27 33.33 -12.42
N THR A 389 -33.45 32.02 -12.23
CA THR A 389 -34.49 31.45 -11.40
C THR A 389 -33.90 30.46 -10.41
N VAL A 390 -34.60 30.24 -9.30
CA VAL A 390 -34.23 29.24 -8.29
C VAL A 390 -35.48 28.70 -7.59
N ASP A 391 -35.51 27.38 -7.35
CA ASP A 391 -36.53 26.78 -6.51
C ASP A 391 -36.25 27.04 -5.04
N ARG A 392 -36.93 28.04 -4.49
CA ARG A 392 -36.70 28.52 -3.11
C ARG A 392 -37.07 27.47 -2.04
N SER A 393 -37.87 26.47 -2.38
CA SER A 393 -38.25 25.42 -1.45
C SER A 393 -37.07 24.51 -1.04
N LEU A 394 -36.01 24.48 -1.86
CA LEU A 394 -34.79 23.70 -1.62
C LEU A 394 -33.86 24.35 -0.58
N PHE A 395 -34.07 25.62 -0.26
CA PHE A 395 -33.11 26.42 0.51
C PHE A 395 -33.65 26.82 1.89
N THR A 396 -32.72 27.11 2.79
CA THR A 396 -33.03 27.77 4.07
C THR A 396 -33.40 29.23 3.83
N ASP A 397 -33.89 29.91 4.85
CA ASP A 397 -34.18 31.35 4.79
C ASP A 397 -32.90 32.17 4.53
N ASN A 398 -31.75 31.76 5.09
CA ASN A 398 -30.46 32.43 4.87
C ASN A 398 -30.03 32.33 3.42
N ALA A 399 -30.08 31.14 2.83
CA ALA A 399 -29.72 30.92 1.44
C ALA A 399 -30.71 31.59 0.49
N ASN A 400 -32.00 31.63 0.84
CA ASN A 400 -33.02 32.35 0.09
C ASN A 400 -32.78 33.86 0.09
N ALA A 401 -32.30 34.43 1.20
CA ALA A 401 -31.94 35.85 1.27
C ALA A 401 -30.70 36.17 0.39
N TYR A 402 -29.77 35.23 0.24
CA TYR A 402 -28.62 35.36 -0.66
C TYR A 402 -29.05 35.43 -2.13
N PHE A 403 -30.08 34.67 -2.55
CA PHE A 403 -30.60 34.72 -3.91
C PHE A 403 -31.59 35.88 -4.12
N SER A 404 -31.09 37.12 -3.90
CA SER A 404 -31.85 38.34 -4.23
C SER A 404 -32.13 38.46 -5.73
N ASP A 405 -33.07 39.32 -6.12
CA ASP A 405 -33.36 39.59 -7.55
C ASP A 405 -32.11 40.05 -8.30
N GLN A 406 -31.24 40.82 -7.65
CA GLN A 406 -29.99 41.26 -8.24
C GLN A 406 -29.01 40.07 -8.42
N ALA A 407 -28.87 39.22 -7.41
CA ALA A 407 -28.02 38.04 -7.48
C ALA A 407 -28.46 37.10 -8.62
N LEU A 408 -29.77 36.85 -8.76
CA LEU A 408 -30.29 35.99 -9.83
C LEU A 408 -30.03 36.55 -11.21
N LYS A 409 -30.13 37.88 -11.40
CA LYS A 409 -29.74 38.56 -12.67
C LYS A 409 -28.26 38.40 -12.96
N ASP A 410 -27.42 38.56 -11.97
CA ASP A 410 -25.96 38.45 -12.11
C ASP A 410 -25.53 36.98 -12.40
N PHE A 411 -26.18 36.01 -11.78
CA PHE A 411 -26.01 34.60 -12.14
C PHE A 411 -26.36 34.32 -13.57
N ALA A 412 -27.55 34.76 -14.04
CA ALA A 412 -27.97 34.56 -15.41
C ALA A 412 -26.99 35.24 -16.40
N LEU A 413 -26.61 36.47 -16.13
CA LEU A 413 -25.67 37.23 -16.99
C LEU A 413 -24.30 36.51 -17.11
N GLY A 414 -23.83 35.94 -16.00
CA GLY A 414 -22.53 35.26 -15.97
C GLY A 414 -22.54 33.83 -16.51
N LEU A 415 -23.63 33.08 -16.30
CA LEU A 415 -23.70 31.66 -16.59
C LEU A 415 -24.39 31.31 -17.91
N ALA A 416 -25.41 32.09 -18.34
CA ALA A 416 -26.13 31.80 -19.60
C ALA A 416 -25.22 31.76 -20.85
N PRO A 417 -24.19 32.64 -21.00
CA PRO A 417 -23.31 32.59 -22.16
C PRO A 417 -22.44 31.34 -22.25
N LEU A 418 -22.33 30.55 -21.17
CA LEU A 418 -21.52 29.32 -21.14
C LEU A 418 -22.24 28.15 -21.83
N GLY A 419 -23.55 28.22 -22.00
CA GLY A 419 -24.35 27.16 -22.61
C GLY A 419 -24.46 25.91 -21.75
N THR A 420 -24.67 24.75 -22.38
CA THR A 420 -24.83 23.47 -21.69
C THR A 420 -23.47 22.93 -21.27
N PRO A 421 -23.32 22.48 -19.99
CA PRO A 421 -22.10 21.84 -19.54
C PRO A 421 -21.80 20.54 -20.31
N GLN A 422 -20.55 20.31 -20.68
CA GLN A 422 -20.08 19.05 -21.24
C GLN A 422 -19.99 17.94 -20.15
N SER A 423 -19.65 18.34 -18.92
CA SER A 423 -19.68 17.45 -17.77
C SER A 423 -20.02 18.20 -16.48
N PHE A 424 -20.72 17.52 -15.59
CA PHE A 424 -21.07 18.00 -14.26
C PHE A 424 -20.89 16.83 -13.30
N VAL A 425 -19.82 16.82 -12.48
CA VAL A 425 -19.44 15.70 -11.65
C VAL A 425 -19.22 16.12 -10.19
N GLN A 426 -19.64 15.31 -9.23
CA GLN A 426 -19.26 15.50 -7.83
C GLN A 426 -17.82 14.99 -7.65
N VAL A 427 -16.96 15.80 -7.05
CA VAL A 427 -15.53 15.47 -6.83
C VAL A 427 -15.17 15.36 -5.36
N GLN A 428 -16.01 15.88 -4.45
CA GLN A 428 -15.75 15.83 -3.02
C GLN A 428 -17.05 15.80 -2.23
N GLN A 429 -17.03 15.08 -1.10
CA GLN A 429 -18.04 15.13 -0.05
C GLN A 429 -17.36 15.14 1.32
N GLY A 430 -17.97 15.81 2.29
CA GLY A 430 -17.44 15.89 3.64
C GLY A 430 -18.43 16.53 4.61
N LEU A 431 -18.03 16.70 5.87
CA LEU A 431 -18.83 17.37 6.89
C LEU A 431 -18.19 18.70 7.28
N ARG A 432 -19.02 19.73 7.46
CA ARG A 432 -18.60 21.03 7.99
C ARG A 432 -19.72 21.65 8.80
N GLY A 433 -19.45 21.89 10.09
CA GLY A 433 -20.42 22.54 10.98
C GLY A 433 -21.75 21.79 11.12
N GLY A 434 -21.74 20.45 11.04
CA GLY A 434 -22.96 19.61 11.07
C GLY A 434 -23.70 19.53 9.76
N MET A 435 -23.21 20.19 8.69
CA MET A 435 -23.77 20.15 7.34
C MET A 435 -22.96 19.22 6.45
N THR A 436 -23.60 18.65 5.43
CA THR A 436 -22.93 17.91 4.35
C THR A 436 -22.43 18.87 3.27
N LEU A 437 -21.11 18.97 3.12
CA LEU A 437 -20.46 19.64 2.01
C LEU A 437 -20.44 18.69 0.80
N ARG A 438 -20.85 19.17 -0.39
CA ARG A 438 -20.58 18.53 -1.68
C ARG A 438 -19.95 19.54 -2.62
N VAL A 439 -18.93 19.09 -3.37
CA VAL A 439 -18.22 19.92 -4.35
C VAL A 439 -18.36 19.29 -5.73
N TYR A 440 -18.65 20.13 -6.72
CA TYR A 440 -18.87 19.73 -8.11
C TYR A 440 -17.92 20.49 -9.04
N ILE A 441 -17.49 19.82 -10.11
CA ILE A 441 -16.78 20.43 -11.23
C ILE A 441 -17.69 20.42 -12.46
N ILE A 442 -17.80 21.57 -13.11
CA ILE A 442 -18.67 21.83 -14.24
C ILE A 442 -17.81 22.29 -15.41
N ASN A 443 -17.71 21.49 -16.47
CA ASN A 443 -16.85 21.77 -17.62
C ASN A 443 -17.63 22.23 -18.86
N PHE A 444 -17.07 23.20 -19.60
CA PHE A 444 -17.63 23.81 -20.80
C PHE A 444 -16.65 23.79 -21.98
N GLY A 445 -15.78 22.79 -22.08
CA GLY A 445 -14.86 22.61 -23.20
C GLY A 445 -13.61 23.52 -23.26
N GLY A 446 -13.54 24.55 -22.45
CA GLY A 446 -12.38 25.45 -22.36
C GLY A 446 -12.40 26.27 -21.08
N LYS A 447 -13.45 26.09 -20.32
CA LYS A 447 -13.67 26.73 -19.02
C LYS A 447 -14.25 25.75 -18.03
N ALA A 448 -13.75 25.77 -16.80
CA ALA A 448 -14.30 24.98 -15.71
C ALA A 448 -14.79 25.89 -14.59
N LEU A 449 -15.90 25.51 -13.97
CA LEU A 449 -16.42 26.11 -12.76
C LEU A 449 -16.41 25.09 -11.64
N ARG A 450 -16.24 25.58 -10.44
CA ARG A 450 -16.44 24.83 -9.20
C ARG A 450 -17.73 25.31 -8.56
N ALA A 451 -18.66 24.38 -8.28
CA ALA A 451 -19.83 24.62 -7.46
C ALA A 451 -19.71 23.85 -6.15
N TRP A 452 -20.29 24.39 -5.05
CA TRP A 452 -20.34 23.66 -3.79
C TRP A 452 -21.60 23.99 -2.99
N THR A 453 -22.08 22.98 -2.27
CA THR A 453 -23.27 23.07 -1.44
C THR A 453 -22.95 22.74 0.01
N TYR A 454 -23.71 23.36 0.93
CA TYR A 454 -23.85 22.91 2.31
C TYR A 454 -25.31 22.50 2.52
N GLU A 455 -25.53 21.26 2.92
CA GLU A 455 -26.85 20.69 3.17
C GLU A 455 -27.04 20.38 4.64
N LEU A 456 -28.12 20.88 5.23
CA LEU A 456 -28.54 20.58 6.59
C LEU A 456 -29.07 19.15 6.71
N PRO A 457 -29.18 18.58 7.93
CA PRO A 457 -29.73 17.23 8.14
C PRO A 457 -31.18 17.05 7.69
N ASP A 458 -31.96 18.15 7.59
CA ASP A 458 -33.32 18.15 7.08
C ASP A 458 -33.41 18.14 5.53
N GLY A 459 -32.25 18.18 4.84
CA GLY A 459 -32.13 18.15 3.39
C GLY A 459 -32.18 19.51 2.72
N LYS A 460 -32.37 20.60 3.46
CA LYS A 460 -32.34 21.98 2.90
C LYS A 460 -30.91 22.44 2.68
N LEU A 461 -30.71 23.20 1.61
CA LEU A 461 -29.41 23.78 1.29
C LEU A 461 -29.24 25.12 2.04
N GLU A 462 -28.22 25.22 2.86
CA GLU A 462 -27.77 26.46 3.48
C GLU A 462 -26.91 27.29 2.52
N GLN A 463 -26.34 26.63 1.49
CA GLN A 463 -25.52 27.28 0.51
C GLN A 463 -25.51 26.53 -0.82
N TYR A 464 -25.50 27.30 -1.92
CA TYR A 464 -25.10 26.88 -3.26
C TYR A 464 -24.27 28.02 -3.86
N GLN A 465 -22.98 27.79 -4.05
CA GLN A 465 -22.08 28.80 -4.63
C GLN A 465 -21.34 28.26 -5.83
N ILE A 466 -20.94 29.19 -6.72
CA ILE A 466 -20.20 28.89 -7.95
C ILE A 466 -19.03 29.86 -8.04
N ALA A 467 -17.85 29.35 -8.43
CA ALA A 467 -16.67 30.14 -8.72
C ALA A 467 -15.90 29.57 -9.93
N PRO A 468 -15.05 30.35 -10.59
CA PRO A 468 -14.10 29.80 -11.56
C PRO A 468 -13.24 28.73 -10.91
N GLN A 469 -12.93 27.68 -11.68
CA GLN A 469 -11.91 26.71 -11.28
C GLN A 469 -10.57 27.22 -11.82
N ASN A 470 -9.63 27.53 -10.94
CA ASN A 470 -8.26 27.92 -11.29
C ASN A 470 -7.42 26.69 -11.58
#